data_721fbbe2a5acff25b14897b665d0dbac
#
_entry.id   721fbbe2a5acff25b14897b665d0dbac
#
_cell.length_a   1.000
_cell.length_b   1.000
_cell.length_c   1.000
_cell.angle_alpha   90.00
_cell.angle_beta   90.00
_cell.angle_gamma   90.00
#
_symmetry.space_group_name_H-M   'P 1'
#
loop_
_entity.id
_entity.type
_entity.pdbx_description
1 polymer ?
#
loop_
_entity_poly.entity_id
_entity_poly.type
_entity_poly.pdbx_seq_one_letter_code
_entity_poly.pdbx_strand_id
1 'polypeptide(L)'
;WECKDCKEVVLAKPEDCYVDPTIDKPPVDKCPKCGGDLIGSEDVFDTWMDSSISPLYNTFWHRDEKLFEKMYPMSLRPQAHDIIRTWAFYTILRCSLLTNEKPFENIMMGGFILSEDGTPMHASLGNVIDPLKVINEFGSDAFRCYAASCSLGEDNTFRRKDVIRGKKLLRKLWNVEQFIDSNINTKEPVEKPEKLTIIDTWI
;
A
#
# COMPACT_ATOMS: atom_id res chain seq x y z
N TRP A 1 30.57 -10.36 1.84
CA TRP A 1 31.80 -10.35 1.01
C TRP A 1 31.99 -11.69 0.36
N GLU A 2 32.60 -11.70 -0.81
CA GLU A 2 32.93 -12.91 -1.58
C GLU A 2 34.43 -13.09 -1.72
N CYS A 3 34.94 -14.31 -1.55
CA CYS A 3 36.33 -14.59 -1.77
C CYS A 3 36.69 -14.59 -3.27
N LYS A 4 37.77 -13.88 -3.63
CA LYS A 4 38.29 -13.81 -5.01
C LYS A 4 38.62 -15.16 -5.58
N ASP A 5 39.19 -16.05 -4.76
CA ASP A 5 39.78 -17.28 -5.21
C ASP A 5 38.81 -18.47 -5.20
N CYS A 6 38.07 -18.68 -4.09
CA CYS A 6 37.23 -19.87 -3.92
C CYS A 6 35.74 -19.57 -3.91
N LYS A 7 35.32 -18.30 -4.10
CA LYS A 7 33.90 -17.85 -4.13
C LYS A 7 33.16 -18.14 -2.83
N GLU A 8 33.85 -18.38 -1.74
CA GLU A 8 33.20 -18.49 -0.43
C GLU A 8 32.59 -17.18 -0.01
N VAL A 9 31.36 -17.21 0.51
CA VAL A 9 30.63 -16.04 0.99
C VAL A 9 30.86 -15.86 2.49
N VAL A 10 31.28 -14.67 2.88
CA VAL A 10 31.45 -14.26 4.27
C VAL A 10 30.39 -13.24 4.62
N LEU A 11 29.50 -13.57 5.55
CA LEU A 11 28.45 -12.71 6.01
C LEU A 11 28.91 -11.81 7.15
N ALA A 12 28.33 -10.63 7.25
CA ALA A 12 28.42 -9.80 8.44
C ALA A 12 27.78 -10.51 9.63
N LYS A 13 28.24 -10.23 10.83
CA LYS A 13 27.56 -10.71 12.02
C LYS A 13 26.27 -9.90 12.26
N PRO A 14 25.23 -10.54 12.84
CA PRO A 14 23.98 -9.84 13.11
C PRO A 14 24.13 -8.57 13.94
N GLU A 15 25.03 -8.57 14.91
CA GLU A 15 25.33 -7.45 15.79
C GLU A 15 26.03 -6.28 15.08
N ASP A 16 26.70 -6.53 13.97
CA ASP A 16 27.43 -5.52 13.20
C ASP A 16 26.52 -4.89 12.10
N CYS A 17 25.33 -5.45 11.88
CA CYS A 17 24.37 -4.91 10.91
C CYS A 17 23.74 -3.62 11.45
N TYR A 18 23.64 -2.59 10.63
CA TYR A 18 23.64 -2.52 9.17
C TYR A 18 25.07 -2.27 8.60
N VAL A 19 25.47 -3.03 7.58
CA VAL A 19 26.76 -2.87 6.88
C VAL A 19 26.57 -2.74 5.37
N ASP A 20 27.41 -1.92 4.75
CA ASP A 20 27.56 -1.82 3.29
C ASP A 20 28.88 -2.49 2.90
N PRO A 21 28.86 -3.70 2.31
CA PRO A 21 30.10 -4.42 2.00
C PRO A 21 30.98 -3.75 0.95
N THR A 22 30.46 -2.75 0.23
CA THR A 22 31.25 -1.97 -0.75
C THR A 22 32.11 -0.88 -0.08
N ILE A 23 31.75 -0.46 1.13
CA ILE A 23 32.39 0.62 1.89
C ILE A 23 33.03 0.08 3.16
N ASP A 24 32.32 -0.82 3.87
CA ASP A 24 32.74 -1.31 5.17
C ASP A 24 33.74 -2.45 5.04
N LYS A 25 34.55 -2.64 6.08
CA LYS A 25 35.51 -3.73 6.12
C LYS A 25 34.83 -5.06 6.39
N PRO A 26 35.32 -6.17 5.79
CA PRO A 26 34.81 -7.49 6.09
C PRO A 26 35.07 -7.86 7.57
N PRO A 27 34.24 -8.76 8.16
CA PRO A 27 34.35 -9.16 9.55
C PRO A 27 35.62 -9.99 9.85
N VAL A 28 36.34 -10.41 8.80
CA VAL A 28 37.61 -11.15 8.86
C VAL A 28 38.53 -10.62 7.75
N ASP A 29 39.81 -10.57 8.01
CA ASP A 29 40.79 -10.03 7.05
C ASP A 29 41.00 -10.90 5.80
N LYS A 30 40.80 -12.19 5.92
CA LYS A 30 41.00 -13.18 4.84
C LYS A 30 39.90 -14.23 4.84
N CYS A 31 39.72 -14.85 3.69
CA CYS A 31 38.78 -15.95 3.54
C CYS A 31 39.04 -17.09 4.52
N PRO A 32 38.09 -17.50 5.35
CA PRO A 32 38.29 -18.58 6.33
C PRO A 32 38.52 -19.94 5.69
N LYS A 33 38.19 -20.12 4.41
CA LYS A 33 38.30 -21.38 3.69
C LYS A 33 39.66 -21.55 2.97
N CYS A 34 40.16 -20.50 2.33
CA CYS A 34 41.37 -20.61 1.49
C CYS A 34 42.43 -19.55 1.79
N GLY A 35 42.17 -18.60 2.68
CA GLY A 35 43.09 -17.50 2.99
C GLY A 35 43.16 -16.41 1.92
N GLY A 36 42.35 -16.47 0.89
CA GLY A 36 42.29 -15.46 -0.20
C GLY A 36 41.70 -14.15 0.21
N ASP A 37 41.80 -13.13 -0.69
CA ASP A 37 41.25 -11.81 -0.48
C ASP A 37 39.72 -11.80 -0.58
N LEU A 38 39.07 -10.95 0.22
CA LEU A 38 37.64 -10.72 0.21
C LEU A 38 37.32 -9.44 -0.57
N ILE A 39 36.22 -9.49 -1.33
CA ILE A 39 35.66 -8.32 -2.03
C ILE A 39 34.24 -8.12 -1.52
N GLY A 40 33.84 -6.86 -1.34
CA GLY A 40 32.46 -6.52 -1.06
C GLY A 40 31.55 -6.85 -2.24
N SER A 41 30.39 -7.46 -1.95
CA SER A 41 29.38 -7.71 -2.95
C SER A 41 28.66 -6.41 -3.31
N GLU A 42 28.52 -6.14 -4.60
CA GLU A 42 27.70 -5.02 -5.11
C GLU A 42 26.24 -5.44 -5.31
N ASP A 43 25.94 -6.74 -5.22
CA ASP A 43 24.60 -7.28 -5.38
C ASP A 43 23.73 -6.93 -4.19
N VAL A 44 22.48 -6.59 -4.48
CA VAL A 44 21.43 -6.35 -3.49
C VAL A 44 20.27 -7.31 -3.73
N PHE A 45 19.50 -7.58 -2.68
CA PHE A 45 18.27 -8.35 -2.84
C PHE A 45 17.25 -7.56 -3.67
N ASP A 46 16.39 -8.29 -4.38
CA ASP A 46 15.22 -7.73 -5.05
C ASP A 46 14.35 -6.98 -4.03
N THR A 47 13.88 -5.78 -4.40
CA THR A 47 13.00 -4.95 -3.57
C THR A 47 11.69 -5.65 -3.17
N TRP A 48 11.23 -6.62 -3.96
CA TRP A 48 10.10 -7.49 -3.58
C TRP A 48 10.41 -8.34 -2.34
N MET A 49 11.68 -8.68 -2.12
CA MET A 49 12.10 -9.38 -0.92
C MET A 49 11.88 -8.50 0.32
N ASP A 50 12.23 -7.22 0.27
CA ASP A 50 12.02 -6.27 1.37
C ASP A 50 10.54 -6.06 1.64
N SER A 51 9.75 -5.78 0.60
CA SER A 51 8.31 -5.54 0.74
C SER A 51 7.54 -6.78 1.20
N SER A 52 8.07 -7.99 0.99
CA SER A 52 7.46 -9.25 1.44
C SER A 52 7.40 -9.41 2.96
N ILE A 53 8.20 -8.66 3.73
CA ILE A 53 8.16 -8.68 5.20
C ILE A 53 7.13 -7.71 5.80
N SER A 54 6.45 -6.91 4.97
CA SER A 54 5.54 -5.87 5.44
C SER A 54 4.46 -6.32 6.43
N PRO A 55 3.83 -7.51 6.32
CA PRO A 55 2.90 -7.99 7.36
C PRO A 55 3.56 -8.17 8.72
N LEU A 56 4.75 -8.73 8.77
CA LEU A 56 5.50 -8.96 10.01
C LEU A 56 5.95 -7.63 10.63
N TYR A 57 6.40 -6.69 9.77
CA TYR A 57 6.79 -5.36 10.23
C TYR A 57 5.60 -4.59 10.81
N ASN A 58 4.47 -4.57 10.13
CA ASN A 58 3.28 -3.81 10.55
C ASN A 58 2.62 -4.39 11.80
N THR A 59 2.78 -5.69 12.05
CA THR A 59 2.23 -6.37 13.23
C THR A 59 3.22 -6.48 14.38
N PHE A 60 4.34 -5.78 14.34
CA PHE A 60 5.34 -5.69 15.40
C PHE A 60 6.12 -6.98 15.70
N TRP A 61 6.25 -7.88 14.74
CA TRP A 61 7.04 -9.12 14.90
C TRP A 61 8.43 -8.83 15.46
N HIS A 62 8.85 -9.56 16.50
CA HIS A 62 10.08 -9.35 17.27
C HIS A 62 10.27 -7.94 17.88
N ARG A 63 9.23 -7.10 17.89
CA ARG A 63 9.27 -5.77 18.53
C ARG A 63 8.30 -5.64 19.69
N ASP A 64 7.15 -6.31 19.61
CA ASP A 64 6.15 -6.40 20.68
C ASP A 64 5.31 -7.67 20.48
N GLU A 65 5.60 -8.69 21.30
CA GLU A 65 4.95 -10.00 21.18
C GLU A 65 3.43 -9.92 21.42
N LYS A 66 2.99 -9.09 22.38
CA LYS A 66 1.56 -8.96 22.70
C LYS A 66 0.77 -8.30 21.59
N LEU A 67 1.36 -7.31 20.92
CA LEU A 67 0.75 -6.72 19.74
C LEU A 67 0.80 -7.68 18.55
N PHE A 68 1.88 -8.41 18.38
CA PHE A 68 1.99 -9.40 17.31
C PHE A 68 0.90 -10.47 17.42
N GLU A 69 0.75 -11.11 18.57
CA GLU A 69 -0.29 -12.12 18.82
C GLU A 69 -1.71 -11.60 18.55
N LYS A 70 -1.94 -10.31 18.78
CA LYS A 70 -3.25 -9.68 18.57
C LYS A 70 -3.51 -9.26 17.12
N MET A 71 -2.46 -8.90 16.39
CA MET A 71 -2.58 -8.26 15.07
C MET A 71 -2.21 -9.19 13.90
N TYR A 72 -1.52 -10.29 14.17
CA TYR A 72 -1.14 -11.27 13.16
C TYR A 72 -2.01 -12.53 13.29
N PRO A 73 -2.56 -13.08 12.18
CA PRO A 73 -2.49 -12.58 10.80
C PRO A 73 -3.24 -11.26 10.61
N MET A 74 -2.80 -10.43 9.64
CA MET A 74 -3.49 -9.20 9.29
C MET A 74 -4.90 -9.50 8.75
N SER A 75 -5.89 -8.67 9.08
CA SER A 75 -7.27 -8.87 8.63
C SER A 75 -7.44 -8.71 7.13
N LEU A 76 -6.71 -7.77 6.52
CA LEU A 76 -6.87 -7.40 5.12
C LEU A 76 -5.56 -6.94 4.49
N ARG A 77 -5.30 -7.42 3.27
CA ARG A 77 -4.26 -6.96 2.38
C ARG A 77 -4.83 -6.39 1.10
N PRO A 78 -4.85 -5.07 0.87
CA PRO A 78 -5.16 -4.51 -0.44
C PRO A 78 -3.94 -4.61 -1.36
N GLN A 79 -4.16 -5.04 -2.59
CA GLN A 79 -3.17 -5.05 -3.67
C GLN A 79 -3.82 -5.11 -5.05
N ALA A 80 -3.07 -4.80 -6.11
CA ALA A 80 -3.52 -5.00 -7.47
C ALA A 80 -3.19 -6.41 -7.99
N HIS A 81 -3.87 -6.82 -9.07
CA HIS A 81 -3.76 -8.18 -9.62
C HIS A 81 -2.40 -8.47 -10.27
N ASP A 82 -1.68 -7.47 -10.72
CA ASP A 82 -0.38 -7.60 -11.40
C ASP A 82 0.75 -8.11 -10.49
N ILE A 83 0.65 -7.85 -9.19
CA ILE A 83 1.66 -8.21 -8.20
C ILE A 83 1.35 -9.52 -7.42
N ILE A 84 0.42 -10.33 -7.93
CA ILE A 84 0.10 -11.63 -7.30
C ILE A 84 1.32 -12.56 -7.30
N ARG A 85 2.02 -12.66 -8.44
CA ARG A 85 3.19 -13.56 -8.59
C ARG A 85 4.46 -13.04 -7.92
N THR A 86 4.50 -11.76 -7.61
CA THR A 86 5.63 -11.11 -6.96
C THR A 86 5.29 -10.86 -5.49
N TRP A 87 4.69 -9.74 -5.17
CA TRP A 87 4.48 -9.32 -3.80
C TRP A 87 3.63 -10.30 -2.97
N ALA A 88 2.47 -10.77 -3.47
CA ALA A 88 1.62 -11.69 -2.72
C ALA A 88 2.32 -13.03 -2.49
N PHE A 89 2.91 -13.60 -3.56
CA PHE A 89 3.62 -14.88 -3.47
C PHE A 89 4.79 -14.82 -2.49
N TYR A 90 5.68 -13.84 -2.64
CA TYR A 90 6.85 -13.69 -1.75
C TYR A 90 6.43 -13.41 -0.30
N THR A 91 5.38 -12.62 -0.11
CA THR A 91 4.85 -12.33 1.23
C THR A 91 4.31 -13.61 1.90
N ILE A 92 3.47 -14.37 1.21
CA ILE A 92 2.88 -15.61 1.75
C ILE A 92 4.00 -16.61 2.06
N LEU A 93 4.89 -16.85 1.10
CA LEU A 93 6.00 -17.80 1.26
C LEU A 93 6.87 -17.41 2.45
N ARG A 94 7.34 -16.17 2.49
CA ARG A 94 8.26 -15.70 3.53
C ARG A 94 7.63 -15.71 4.92
N CYS A 95 6.44 -15.15 5.04
CA CYS A 95 5.74 -15.12 6.32
C CYS A 95 5.44 -16.55 6.82
N SER A 96 4.95 -17.42 5.95
CA SER A 96 4.67 -18.81 6.33
C SER A 96 5.93 -19.58 6.77
N LEU A 97 7.07 -19.35 6.12
CA LEU A 97 8.34 -19.97 6.51
C LEU A 97 8.87 -19.44 7.85
N LEU A 98 8.60 -18.18 8.18
CA LEU A 98 9.11 -17.54 9.40
C LEU A 98 8.19 -17.74 10.61
N THR A 99 6.88 -17.80 10.41
CA THR A 99 5.88 -17.87 11.49
C THR A 99 5.08 -19.16 11.51
N ASN A 100 5.21 -20.00 10.47
CA ASN A 100 4.38 -21.18 10.23
C ASN A 100 2.87 -20.86 10.13
N GLU A 101 2.53 -19.62 9.75
CA GLU A 101 1.16 -19.12 9.66
C GLU A 101 0.99 -18.22 8.43
N LYS A 102 -0.27 -18.08 7.94
CA LYS A 102 -0.60 -17.18 6.82
C LYS A 102 -0.44 -15.71 7.26
N PRO A 103 -0.02 -14.79 6.37
CA PRO A 103 0.21 -13.40 6.75
C PRO A 103 -1.06 -12.56 6.87
N PHE A 104 -2.17 -12.96 6.25
CA PHE A 104 -3.42 -12.21 6.24
C PHE A 104 -4.63 -13.13 6.01
N GLU A 105 -5.79 -12.69 6.50
CA GLU A 105 -7.06 -13.42 6.35
C GLU A 105 -7.67 -13.23 4.97
N ASN A 106 -7.64 -11.99 4.47
CA ASN A 106 -8.29 -11.59 3.22
C ASN A 106 -7.34 -10.77 2.34
N ILE A 107 -7.54 -10.89 1.02
CA ILE A 107 -6.89 -10.04 0.03
C ILE A 107 -7.98 -9.26 -0.71
N MET A 108 -7.87 -7.94 -0.72
CA MET A 108 -8.71 -7.09 -1.55
C MET A 108 -7.97 -6.78 -2.85
N MET A 109 -8.46 -7.34 -3.96
CA MET A 109 -7.83 -7.15 -5.27
C MET A 109 -8.36 -5.89 -5.94
N GLY A 110 -7.47 -4.95 -6.21
CA GLY A 110 -7.73 -3.79 -7.08
C GLY A 110 -7.34 -4.09 -8.52
N GLY A 111 -7.92 -3.34 -9.47
CA GLY A 111 -7.43 -3.25 -10.83
C GLY A 111 -6.48 -2.06 -11.01
N PHE A 112 -5.97 -1.87 -12.21
CA PHE A 112 -5.21 -0.70 -12.58
C PHE A 112 -6.09 0.55 -12.73
N ILE A 113 -5.52 1.69 -12.43
CA ILE A 113 -6.02 2.95 -12.98
C ILE A 113 -5.25 3.22 -14.27
N LEU A 114 -5.93 3.10 -15.38
CA LEU A 114 -5.39 3.35 -16.71
C LEU A 114 -5.37 4.85 -17.00
N SER A 115 -4.49 5.29 -17.89
CA SER A 115 -4.45 6.66 -18.40
C SER A 115 -5.74 7.02 -19.19
N GLU A 116 -5.89 8.27 -19.58
CA GLU A 116 -7.11 8.74 -20.25
C GLU A 116 -7.39 8.03 -21.61
N ASP A 117 -6.36 7.50 -22.24
CA ASP A 117 -6.43 6.69 -23.47
C ASP A 117 -6.67 5.19 -23.24
N GLY A 118 -6.78 4.77 -21.95
CA GLY A 118 -7.03 3.38 -21.58
C GLY A 118 -5.79 2.49 -21.54
N THR A 119 -4.59 3.07 -21.63
CA THR A 119 -3.33 2.32 -21.51
C THR A 119 -2.80 2.31 -20.06
N PRO A 120 -2.05 1.27 -19.66
CA PRO A 120 -1.37 1.29 -18.37
C PRO A 120 -0.43 2.50 -18.23
N MET A 121 -0.46 3.15 -17.08
CA MET A 121 0.42 4.28 -16.80
C MET A 121 1.85 3.83 -16.57
N HIS A 122 2.79 4.44 -17.29
CA HIS A 122 4.22 4.15 -17.14
C HIS A 122 5.04 5.44 -17.23
N ALA A 123 6.00 5.61 -16.32
CA ALA A 123 6.82 6.83 -16.28
C ALA A 123 7.57 7.07 -17.60
N SER A 124 8.07 6.00 -18.25
CA SER A 124 8.76 6.08 -19.55
C SER A 124 7.86 6.49 -20.72
N LEU A 125 6.53 6.31 -20.59
CA LEU A 125 5.55 6.71 -21.61
C LEU A 125 5.04 8.14 -21.40
N GLY A 126 5.34 8.77 -20.28
CA GLY A 126 4.88 10.11 -19.96
C GLY A 126 3.36 10.25 -19.74
N ASN A 127 2.64 9.14 -19.65
CA ASN A 127 1.18 9.09 -19.52
C ASN A 127 0.69 8.97 -18.06
N VAL A 128 1.59 9.19 -17.09
CA VAL A 128 1.25 9.12 -15.67
C VAL A 128 0.43 10.32 -15.25
N ILE A 129 -0.69 10.06 -14.60
CA ILE A 129 -1.55 11.07 -14.02
C ILE A 129 -1.11 11.30 -12.57
N ASP A 130 -0.59 12.50 -12.30
CA ASP A 130 -0.15 12.91 -10.97
C ASP A 130 -1.37 13.21 -10.08
N PRO A 131 -1.63 12.44 -9.02
CA PRO A 131 -2.75 12.68 -8.11
C PRO A 131 -2.74 14.06 -7.47
N LEU A 132 -1.56 14.62 -7.18
CA LEU A 132 -1.45 15.95 -6.57
C LEU A 132 -1.94 17.05 -7.51
N LYS A 133 -1.68 16.93 -8.82
CA LYS A 133 -2.22 17.87 -9.81
C LYS A 133 -3.74 17.81 -9.87
N VAL A 134 -4.31 16.60 -9.84
CA VAL A 134 -5.77 16.39 -9.82
C VAL A 134 -6.39 16.97 -8.55
N ILE A 135 -5.79 16.73 -7.40
CA ILE A 135 -6.24 17.26 -6.10
C ILE A 135 -6.19 18.80 -6.09
N ASN A 136 -5.12 19.38 -6.60
CA ASN A 136 -4.98 20.85 -6.67
C ASN A 136 -6.02 21.51 -7.61
N GLU A 137 -6.42 20.82 -8.69
CA GLU A 137 -7.38 21.33 -9.66
C GLU A 137 -8.85 21.15 -9.19
N PHE A 138 -9.17 20.00 -8.62
CA PHE A 138 -10.56 19.62 -8.34
C PHE A 138 -10.93 19.56 -6.86
N GLY A 139 -9.95 19.46 -5.98
CA GLY A 139 -10.09 19.23 -4.55
C GLY A 139 -9.96 17.74 -4.18
N SER A 140 -9.47 17.47 -2.97
CA SER A 140 -9.22 16.12 -2.45
C SER A 140 -10.50 15.29 -2.37
N ASP A 141 -11.61 15.86 -1.93
CA ASP A 141 -12.85 15.10 -1.78
C ASP A 141 -13.47 14.71 -3.12
N ALA A 142 -13.33 15.55 -4.15
CA ALA A 142 -13.75 15.22 -5.50
C ALA A 142 -12.95 14.00 -6.05
N PHE A 143 -11.64 13.97 -5.78
CA PHE A 143 -10.79 12.86 -6.17
C PHE A 143 -11.08 11.59 -5.35
N ARG A 144 -11.34 11.72 -4.05
CA ARG A 144 -11.78 10.59 -3.20
C ARG A 144 -13.12 10.02 -3.66
N CYS A 145 -14.06 10.89 -4.06
CA CYS A 145 -15.35 10.46 -4.63
C CYS A 145 -15.15 9.65 -5.92
N TYR A 146 -14.24 10.10 -6.79
CA TYR A 146 -13.83 9.32 -7.97
C TYR A 146 -13.25 7.97 -7.57
N ALA A 147 -12.28 7.93 -6.66
CA ALA A 147 -11.65 6.67 -6.23
C ALA A 147 -12.67 5.68 -5.64
N ALA A 148 -13.62 6.18 -4.84
CA ALA A 148 -14.69 5.35 -4.28
C ALA A 148 -15.71 4.83 -5.34
N SER A 149 -15.76 5.45 -6.52
CA SER A 149 -16.61 5.01 -7.62
C SER A 149 -15.98 3.95 -8.52
N CYS A 150 -14.68 3.67 -8.34
CA CYS A 150 -13.98 2.64 -9.11
C CYS A 150 -14.39 1.24 -8.64
N SER A 151 -14.59 0.33 -9.59
CA SER A 151 -14.88 -1.07 -9.31
C SER A 151 -13.63 -1.78 -8.80
N LEU A 152 -13.79 -2.66 -7.81
CA LEU A 152 -12.72 -3.56 -7.38
C LEU A 152 -12.56 -4.72 -8.37
N GLY A 153 -11.31 -5.16 -8.55
CA GLY A 153 -11.01 -6.30 -9.43
C GLY A 153 -11.02 -6.02 -10.94
N GLU A 154 -11.34 -4.79 -11.33
CA GLU A 154 -11.39 -4.36 -12.73
C GLU A 154 -10.50 -3.15 -12.97
N ASP A 155 -9.95 -3.05 -14.18
CA ASP A 155 -9.19 -1.89 -14.60
C ASP A 155 -10.12 -0.71 -14.89
N ASN A 156 -9.77 0.45 -14.34
CA ASN A 156 -10.57 1.65 -14.45
C ASN A 156 -9.80 2.73 -15.22
N THR A 157 -10.31 3.17 -16.35
CA THR A 157 -9.72 4.29 -17.09
C THR A 157 -9.96 5.60 -16.32
N PHE A 158 -8.89 6.34 -16.04
CA PHE A 158 -9.03 7.67 -15.46
C PHE A 158 -9.74 8.60 -16.42
N ARG A 159 -10.73 9.31 -15.92
CA ARG A 159 -11.49 10.30 -16.68
C ARG A 159 -11.72 11.54 -15.82
N ARG A 160 -11.20 12.67 -16.25
CA ARG A 160 -11.43 13.98 -15.58
C ARG A 160 -12.90 14.27 -15.32
N LYS A 161 -13.78 13.88 -16.25
CA LYS A 161 -15.23 14.06 -16.11
C LYS A 161 -15.81 13.37 -14.87
N ASP A 162 -15.24 12.26 -14.44
CA ASP A 162 -15.72 11.51 -13.27
C ASP A 162 -15.30 12.21 -11.97
N VAL A 163 -14.10 12.80 -11.92
CA VAL A 163 -13.69 13.70 -10.82
C VAL A 163 -14.58 14.94 -10.76
N ILE A 164 -14.92 15.53 -11.92
CA ILE A 164 -15.84 16.69 -12.01
C ILE A 164 -17.23 16.31 -11.48
N ARG A 165 -17.70 15.08 -11.71
CA ARG A 165 -18.97 14.59 -11.12
C ARG A 165 -18.91 14.60 -9.60
N GLY A 166 -17.80 14.13 -9.01
CA GLY A 166 -17.56 14.21 -7.57
C GLY A 166 -17.64 15.66 -7.06
N LYS A 167 -16.94 16.58 -7.72
CA LYS A 167 -16.99 18.01 -7.37
C LYS A 167 -18.40 18.59 -7.44
N LYS A 168 -19.20 18.20 -8.45
CA LYS A 168 -20.61 18.63 -8.56
C LYS A 168 -21.48 18.05 -7.44
N LEU A 169 -21.27 16.80 -7.06
CA LEU A 169 -21.96 16.16 -5.93
C LEU A 169 -21.68 16.91 -4.62
N LEU A 170 -20.41 17.18 -4.32
CA LEU A 170 -20.01 17.91 -3.13
C LEU A 170 -20.66 19.30 -3.06
N ARG A 171 -20.70 20.02 -4.19
CA ARG A 171 -21.37 21.32 -4.26
C ARG A 171 -22.88 21.21 -3.99
N LYS A 172 -23.53 20.15 -4.48
CA LYS A 172 -24.96 19.92 -4.18
C LYS A 172 -25.16 19.63 -2.70
N LEU A 173 -24.35 18.79 -2.09
CA LEU A 173 -24.42 18.50 -0.66
C LEU A 173 -24.22 19.76 0.18
N TRP A 174 -23.23 20.57 -0.16
CA TRP A 174 -23.01 21.85 0.48
C TRP A 174 -24.22 22.79 0.38
N ASN A 175 -24.79 22.92 -0.82
CA ASN A 175 -25.98 23.77 -1.02
C ASN A 175 -27.22 23.26 -0.27
N VAL A 176 -27.39 21.94 -0.18
CA VAL A 176 -28.47 21.32 0.61
C VAL A 176 -28.27 21.62 2.09
N GLU A 177 -27.05 21.48 2.61
CA GLU A 177 -26.74 21.82 3.99
C GLU A 177 -27.03 23.29 4.30
N GLN A 178 -26.57 24.24 3.45
CA GLN A 178 -26.86 25.65 3.60
C GLN A 178 -28.39 25.96 3.54
N PHE A 179 -29.10 25.26 2.66
CA PHE A 179 -30.55 25.38 2.58
C PHE A 179 -31.24 24.90 3.86
N ILE A 180 -30.81 23.76 4.39
CA ILE A 180 -31.33 23.21 5.65
C ILE A 180 -31.05 24.20 6.79
N ASP A 181 -29.81 24.65 6.94
CA ASP A 181 -29.40 25.57 8.00
C ASP A 181 -30.18 26.89 7.97
N SER A 182 -30.40 27.42 6.78
CA SER A 182 -31.18 28.67 6.60
C SER A 182 -32.68 28.54 6.88
N ASN A 183 -33.24 27.33 6.84
CA ASN A 183 -34.65 27.06 7.03
C ASN A 183 -35.01 26.42 8.39
N ILE A 184 -34.03 25.85 9.08
CA ILE A 184 -34.23 25.30 10.42
C ILE A 184 -33.96 26.38 11.46
N ASN A 185 -35.03 26.95 12.04
CA ASN A 185 -34.98 28.02 13.06
C ASN A 185 -34.79 27.47 14.50
N THR A 186 -34.65 26.17 14.69
CA THR A 186 -34.56 25.58 16.03
C THR A 186 -33.14 25.05 16.28
N LYS A 187 -32.52 25.48 17.38
CA LYS A 187 -31.28 24.95 17.91
C LYS A 187 -31.49 23.64 18.73
N GLU A 188 -32.73 23.22 18.86
CA GLU A 188 -33.12 22.03 19.62
C GLU A 188 -33.12 20.82 18.69
N PRO A 189 -32.64 19.64 19.17
CA PRO A 189 -32.73 18.41 18.40
C PRO A 189 -34.18 18.09 18.06
N VAL A 190 -34.45 17.91 16.78
CA VAL A 190 -35.77 17.44 16.32
C VAL A 190 -35.91 15.98 16.69
N GLU A 191 -36.91 15.63 17.50
CA GLU A 191 -37.22 14.26 17.79
C GLU A 191 -37.62 13.49 16.52
N LYS A 192 -37.13 12.25 16.41
CA LYS A 192 -37.50 11.40 15.29
C LYS A 192 -39.03 11.18 15.31
N PRO A 193 -39.72 11.41 14.20
CA PRO A 193 -41.17 11.21 14.16
C PRO A 193 -41.53 9.73 14.42
N GLU A 194 -42.56 9.49 15.22
CA GLU A 194 -43.05 8.14 15.55
C GLU A 194 -43.45 7.33 14.31
N LYS A 195 -43.94 8.02 13.27
CA LYS A 195 -44.27 7.39 11.99
C LYS A 195 -43.48 8.01 10.87
N LEU A 196 -42.66 7.20 10.24
CA LEU A 196 -41.96 7.61 9.02
C LEU A 196 -42.90 7.50 7.81
N THR A 197 -42.81 8.45 6.89
CA THR A 197 -43.47 8.32 5.60
C THR A 197 -42.72 7.33 4.69
N ILE A 198 -43.35 6.96 3.57
CA ILE A 198 -42.67 6.10 2.56
C ILE A 198 -41.39 6.76 2.07
N ILE A 199 -41.33 8.07 1.95
CA ILE A 199 -40.14 8.82 1.54
C ILE A 199 -39.05 8.72 2.60
N ASP A 200 -39.38 8.87 3.88
CA ASP A 200 -38.43 8.79 4.98
C ASP A 200 -37.84 7.38 5.16
N THR A 201 -38.59 6.36 4.75
CA THR A 201 -38.11 4.96 4.79
C THR A 201 -37.29 4.56 3.57
N TRP A 202 -37.38 5.34 2.49
CA TRP A 202 -36.64 5.09 1.25
C TRP A 202 -35.24 5.72 1.26
N ILE A 203 -35.03 6.79 2.03
CA ILE A 203 -33.74 7.43 2.24
C ILE A 203 -32.94 6.69 3.32
#